data_a4467a841eb82c55c56eca870cb4dd0a
#
_entry.id   a4467a841eb82c55c56eca870cb4dd0a
#
_cell.length_a   1.000
_cell.length_b   1.000
_cell.length_c   1.000
_cell.angle_alpha   90.00
_cell.angle_beta   90.00
_cell.angle_gamma   90.00
#
_symmetry.space_group_name_H-M   'P 1'
#
loop_
_entity.id
_entity.type
_entity.pdbx_description
1 polymer ?
#
loop_
_entity_poly.entity_id
_entity_poly.type
_entity_poly.pdbx_seq_one_letter_code
_entity_poly.pdbx_strand_id
1 'polypeptide(L)'
;SKTRAYGMGFNGLYLNLAGRELDNEATDEDESGIVQPSEARTLLEELKAGLEGFIDPKDGQQVVLTADITADVYTGERKAEAPDIQVGFNYGYGNSDASSTGRVPNKVIEDNLGGTFNGNHLMAAEVVSGTLLTNAPVQEGAHSLKDLTVEILKQYGITPAVDQTGHPV
;
A
#
# COMPACT_ATOMS: atom_id res chain seq x y z
N SER A 1 23.86 -7.87 3.42
CA SER A 1 23.26 -6.63 2.90
C SER A 1 23.29 -5.51 3.95
N LYS A 2 23.37 -4.24 3.51
CA LYS A 2 23.25 -3.08 4.39
C LYS A 2 21.87 -2.42 4.28
N THR A 3 21.00 -2.97 3.46
CA THR A 3 19.67 -2.45 3.20
C THR A 3 18.77 -2.73 4.40
N ARG A 4 18.21 -1.68 5.02
CA ARG A 4 17.32 -1.80 6.17
C ARG A 4 15.86 -1.99 5.78
N ALA A 5 15.48 -1.55 4.59
CA ALA A 5 14.13 -1.72 4.04
C ALA A 5 14.19 -1.89 2.51
N TYR A 6 13.24 -2.61 1.94
CA TYR A 6 13.17 -2.87 0.50
C TYR A 6 11.73 -2.81 0.00
N GLY A 7 11.54 -2.34 -1.23
CA GLY A 7 10.26 -2.38 -1.92
C GLY A 7 10.05 -3.72 -2.61
N MET A 8 8.86 -4.26 -2.49
CA MET A 8 8.44 -5.47 -3.21
C MET A 8 7.02 -5.29 -3.74
N GLY A 9 6.81 -5.79 -4.96
CA GLY A 9 5.53 -5.61 -5.63
C GLY A 9 5.36 -4.17 -6.10
N PHE A 10 4.16 -3.63 -5.98
CA PHE A 10 3.82 -2.34 -6.56
C PHE A 10 3.93 -1.17 -5.57
N ASN A 11 3.55 -1.37 -4.31
CA ASN A 11 3.52 -0.30 -3.31
C ASN A 11 3.75 -0.79 -1.87
N GLY A 12 4.25 -2.01 -1.72
CA GLY A 12 4.66 -2.57 -0.43
C GLY A 12 6.11 -2.25 -0.09
N LEU A 13 6.37 -1.83 1.13
CA LEU A 13 7.71 -1.68 1.69
C LEU A 13 7.87 -2.62 2.88
N TYR A 14 8.97 -3.36 2.90
CA TYR A 14 9.30 -4.34 3.92
C TYR A 14 10.58 -3.91 4.65
N LEU A 15 10.63 -4.11 5.96
CA LEU A 15 11.87 -4.04 6.69
C LEU A 15 12.69 -5.30 6.42
N ASN A 16 13.99 -5.16 6.36
CA ASN A 16 14.92 -6.28 6.37
C ASN A 16 15.06 -6.77 7.81
N LEU A 17 14.04 -7.50 8.28
CA LEU A 17 13.79 -7.79 9.70
C LEU A 17 14.50 -9.06 10.14
N ALA A 18 15.31 -8.97 11.20
CA ALA A 18 15.96 -10.11 11.81
C ALA A 18 14.94 -11.14 12.35
N GLY A 19 15.11 -12.39 11.96
CA GLY A 19 14.24 -13.49 12.32
C GLY A 19 13.01 -13.68 11.41
N ARG A 20 12.74 -12.75 10.49
CA ARG A 20 11.75 -12.90 9.43
C ARG A 20 12.41 -13.22 8.09
N GLU A 21 13.41 -12.47 7.73
CA GLU A 21 14.14 -12.68 6.49
C GLU A 21 15.01 -13.94 6.62
N LEU A 22 14.93 -14.80 5.62
CA LEU A 22 15.69 -16.04 5.58
C LEU A 22 17.02 -15.82 4.88
N ASP A 23 18.07 -16.44 5.42
CA ASP A 23 19.34 -16.50 4.74
C ASP A 23 19.23 -17.45 3.53
N ASN A 24 19.82 -17.02 2.42
CA ASN A 24 19.87 -17.84 1.23
C ASN A 24 21.16 -18.67 1.23
N GLU A 25 21.07 -19.91 1.69
CA GLU A 25 22.21 -20.84 1.76
C GLU A 25 22.89 -21.12 0.41
N ALA A 26 22.27 -20.69 -0.70
CA ALA A 26 22.87 -20.83 -2.04
C ALA A 26 23.85 -19.71 -2.39
N THR A 27 23.98 -18.69 -1.55
CA THR A 27 24.93 -17.58 -1.72
C THR A 27 25.93 -17.56 -0.57
N ASP A 28 27.13 -17.02 -0.83
CA ASP A 28 28.16 -16.86 0.21
C ASP A 28 27.93 -15.62 1.09
N GLU A 29 26.86 -14.86 0.86
CA GLU A 29 26.50 -13.66 1.61
C GLU A 29 25.39 -13.95 2.63
N ASP A 30 25.55 -13.49 3.86
CA ASP A 30 24.50 -13.49 4.88
C ASP A 30 23.38 -12.52 4.43
N GLU A 31 22.26 -13.07 4.04
CA GLU A 31 21.05 -12.35 3.60
C GLU A 31 19.98 -12.27 4.69
N SER A 32 20.26 -12.80 5.88
CA SER A 32 19.37 -12.68 7.03
C SER A 32 19.11 -11.21 7.40
N GLY A 33 17.95 -10.94 7.97
CA GLY A 33 17.52 -9.58 8.32
C GLY A 33 18.44 -8.90 9.33
N ILE A 34 18.64 -7.60 9.14
CA ILE A 34 19.56 -6.77 9.96
C ILE A 34 18.84 -5.83 10.93
N VAL A 35 17.57 -5.52 10.71
CA VAL A 35 16.78 -4.66 11.59
C VAL A 35 16.27 -5.48 12.77
N GLN A 36 16.65 -5.08 13.98
CA GLN A 36 16.17 -5.78 15.17
C GLN A 36 14.67 -5.47 15.42
N PRO A 37 13.88 -6.43 15.93
CA PRO A 37 12.46 -6.20 16.24
C PRO A 37 12.24 -5.00 17.18
N SER A 38 13.18 -4.73 18.09
CA SER A 38 13.11 -3.58 18.99
C SER A 38 13.28 -2.22 18.31
N GLU A 39 13.87 -2.18 17.11
CA GLU A 39 14.10 -0.96 16.32
C GLU A 39 13.00 -0.76 15.25
N ALA A 40 12.27 -1.84 14.93
CA ALA A 40 11.36 -1.88 13.78
C ALA A 40 10.33 -0.73 13.81
N ARG A 41 9.67 -0.50 14.95
CA ARG A 41 8.64 0.54 15.05
C ARG A 41 9.21 1.93 14.79
N THR A 42 10.33 2.27 15.40
CA THR A 42 10.97 3.59 15.21
C THR A 42 11.36 3.79 13.73
N LEU A 43 11.93 2.76 13.11
CA LEU A 43 12.31 2.82 11.71
C LEU A 43 11.09 2.98 10.78
N LEU A 44 9.98 2.31 11.08
CA LEU A 44 8.73 2.47 10.30
C LEU A 44 8.19 3.89 10.40
N GLU A 45 8.23 4.51 11.57
CA GLU A 45 7.81 5.90 11.75
C GLU A 45 8.72 6.89 11.02
N GLU A 46 10.04 6.66 11.02
CA GLU A 46 11.00 7.44 10.24
C GLU A 46 10.75 7.31 8.73
N LEU A 47 10.54 6.08 8.25
CA LEU A 47 10.25 5.81 6.84
C LEU A 47 8.92 6.44 6.41
N LYS A 48 7.88 6.29 7.23
CA LYS A 48 6.58 6.94 6.99
C LYS A 48 6.74 8.44 6.84
N ALA A 49 7.37 9.08 7.81
CA ALA A 49 7.59 10.54 7.79
C ALA A 49 8.41 10.98 6.56
N GLY A 50 9.45 10.21 6.20
CA GLY A 50 10.27 10.47 5.02
C GLY A 50 9.50 10.34 3.70
N LEU A 51 8.67 9.30 3.58
CA LEU A 51 7.85 9.07 2.39
C LEU A 51 6.78 10.15 2.23
N GLU A 52 6.02 10.46 3.29
CA GLU A 52 4.98 11.49 3.26
C GLU A 52 5.54 12.91 3.13
N GLY A 53 6.78 13.13 3.59
CA GLY A 53 7.48 14.41 3.42
C GLY A 53 8.18 14.56 2.07
N PHE A 54 8.15 13.56 1.18
CA PHE A 54 8.89 13.60 -0.06
C PHE A 54 8.19 14.47 -1.12
N ILE A 55 8.87 15.52 -1.53
CA ILE A 55 8.39 16.52 -2.49
C ILE A 55 9.17 16.36 -3.80
N ASP A 56 8.47 16.31 -4.93
CA ASP A 56 9.09 16.32 -6.25
C ASP A 56 9.81 17.67 -6.48
N PRO A 57 11.13 17.67 -6.67
CA PRO A 57 11.88 18.91 -6.89
C PRO A 57 11.54 19.60 -8.22
N LYS A 58 10.85 18.90 -9.15
CA LYS A 58 10.49 19.43 -10.46
C LYS A 58 9.29 20.38 -10.40
N ASP A 59 8.29 20.05 -9.60
CA ASP A 59 7.02 20.77 -9.57
C ASP A 59 6.52 21.14 -8.15
N GLY A 60 7.22 20.68 -7.12
CA GLY A 60 6.90 20.97 -5.73
C GLY A 60 5.71 20.16 -5.19
N GLN A 61 5.23 19.14 -5.91
CA GLN A 61 4.15 18.30 -5.44
C GLN A 61 4.64 17.21 -4.48
N GLN A 62 3.80 16.86 -3.52
CA GLN A 62 4.01 15.71 -2.66
C GLN A 62 3.81 14.42 -3.46
N VAL A 63 4.78 13.51 -3.41
CA VAL A 63 4.78 12.26 -4.20
C VAL A 63 3.95 11.16 -3.55
N VAL A 64 4.06 11.04 -2.24
CA VAL A 64 3.36 10.03 -1.43
C VAL A 64 2.41 10.75 -0.49
N LEU A 65 1.12 10.48 -0.59
CA LEU A 65 0.11 11.06 0.31
C LEU A 65 0.00 10.30 1.60
N THR A 66 0.03 8.97 1.53
CA THR A 66 -0.08 8.10 2.70
C THR A 66 1.01 7.03 2.69
N ALA A 67 1.55 6.74 3.84
CA ALA A 67 2.43 5.61 4.09
C ALA A 67 1.92 4.89 5.34
N ASP A 68 1.01 3.95 5.14
CA ASP A 68 0.32 3.29 6.23
C ASP A 68 1.16 2.16 6.81
N ILE A 69 1.49 2.25 8.10
CA ILE A 69 2.08 1.14 8.83
C ILE A 69 0.98 0.08 8.98
N THR A 70 1.14 -1.05 8.30
CA THR A 70 0.07 -2.03 8.13
C THR A 70 -0.36 -2.68 9.44
N ALA A 71 0.54 -2.76 10.40
CA ALA A 71 0.22 -3.23 11.76
C ALA A 71 -0.84 -2.37 12.47
N ASP A 72 -0.98 -1.11 12.09
CA ASP A 72 -1.94 -0.17 12.67
C ASP A 72 -3.30 -0.21 11.96
N VAL A 73 -3.33 -0.58 10.68
CA VAL A 73 -4.54 -0.49 9.84
C VAL A 73 -5.14 -1.84 9.47
N TYR A 74 -4.34 -2.90 9.42
CA TYR A 74 -4.82 -4.23 9.06
C TYR A 74 -5.21 -5.04 10.30
N THR A 75 -6.26 -5.81 10.15
CA THR A 75 -6.75 -6.76 11.15
C THR A 75 -6.84 -8.16 10.56
N GLY A 76 -6.99 -9.17 11.41
CA GLY A 76 -7.13 -10.56 10.99
C GLY A 76 -5.85 -11.37 11.13
N GLU A 77 -5.99 -12.68 10.95
CA GLU A 77 -4.93 -13.66 11.22
C GLU A 77 -3.75 -13.54 10.27
N ARG A 78 -3.98 -13.08 9.05
CA ARG A 78 -2.96 -13.00 8.00
C ARG A 78 -2.25 -11.64 7.92
N LYS A 79 -2.48 -10.73 8.84
CA LYS A 79 -1.85 -9.40 8.80
C LYS A 79 -0.31 -9.45 8.85
N ALA A 80 0.25 -10.51 9.40
CA ALA A 80 1.71 -10.71 9.46
C ALA A 80 2.34 -10.99 8.07
N GLU A 81 1.53 -11.30 7.05
CA GLU A 81 1.97 -11.53 5.68
C GLU A 81 1.98 -10.23 4.85
N ALA A 82 1.40 -9.15 5.39
CA ALA A 82 1.35 -7.86 4.73
C ALA A 82 2.74 -7.20 4.68
N PRO A 83 2.99 -6.26 3.73
CA PRO A 83 4.15 -5.38 3.83
C PRO A 83 4.12 -4.59 5.14
N ASP A 84 5.27 -4.11 5.60
CA ASP A 84 5.33 -3.31 6.83
C ASP A 84 4.74 -1.90 6.63
N ILE A 85 4.90 -1.34 5.42
CA ILE A 85 4.26 -0.09 5.00
C ILE A 85 3.56 -0.31 3.66
N GLN A 86 2.33 0.18 3.57
CA GLN A 86 1.57 0.31 2.33
C GLN A 86 1.63 1.76 1.86
N VAL A 87 2.18 1.99 0.65
CA VAL A 87 2.38 3.34 0.10
C VAL A 87 1.18 3.73 -0.77
N GLY A 88 0.59 4.88 -0.48
CA GLY A 88 -0.44 5.51 -1.30
C GLY A 88 0.15 6.71 -2.06
N PHE A 89 0.28 6.58 -3.38
CA PHE A 89 0.84 7.64 -4.22
C PHE A 89 -0.17 8.77 -4.46
N ASN A 90 0.34 9.98 -4.65
CA ASN A 90 -0.45 11.13 -5.09
C ASN A 90 -0.83 11.01 -6.57
N TYR A 91 -1.78 11.82 -7.00
CA TYR A 91 -2.21 11.89 -8.39
C TYR A 91 -1.02 12.16 -9.33
N GLY A 92 -0.91 11.34 -10.38
CA GLY A 92 0.18 11.43 -11.35
C GLY A 92 1.47 10.71 -10.98
N TYR A 93 1.56 10.14 -9.77
CA TYR A 93 2.73 9.38 -9.31
C TYR A 93 2.42 7.89 -9.17
N GLY A 94 3.46 7.08 -9.16
CA GLY A 94 3.36 5.65 -8.97
C GLY A 94 4.73 5.00 -8.77
N ASN A 95 4.71 3.71 -8.50
CA ASN A 95 5.94 2.94 -8.40
C ASN A 95 6.64 2.81 -9.76
N SER A 96 7.95 2.64 -9.73
CA SER A 96 8.71 2.25 -10.92
C SER A 96 8.47 0.77 -11.27
N ASP A 97 8.36 0.45 -12.56
CA ASP A 97 8.33 -0.93 -13.06
C ASP A 97 9.57 -1.74 -12.62
N ALA A 98 10.68 -1.07 -12.34
CA ALA A 98 11.88 -1.68 -11.80
C ALA A 98 11.66 -2.27 -10.41
N SER A 99 10.82 -1.64 -9.57
CA SER A 99 10.54 -2.10 -8.20
C SER A 99 9.86 -3.47 -8.18
N SER A 100 8.95 -3.72 -9.11
CA SER A 100 8.26 -5.01 -9.22
C SER A 100 9.19 -6.18 -9.58
N THR A 101 10.36 -5.89 -10.12
CA THR A 101 11.40 -6.85 -10.47
C THR A 101 12.60 -6.84 -9.51
N GLY A 102 12.49 -6.14 -8.39
CA GLY A 102 13.55 -6.01 -7.37
C GLY A 102 14.75 -5.17 -7.82
N ARG A 103 14.62 -4.38 -8.90
CA ARG A 103 15.69 -3.49 -9.36
C ARG A 103 15.53 -2.10 -8.78
N VAL A 104 16.64 -1.46 -8.48
CA VAL A 104 16.69 -0.07 -8.04
C VAL A 104 17.07 0.81 -9.24
N PRO A 105 16.18 1.71 -9.70
CA PRO A 105 16.50 2.64 -10.77
C PRO A 105 17.55 3.67 -10.34
N ASN A 106 18.26 4.25 -11.32
CA ASN A 106 19.30 5.26 -11.04
C ASN A 106 18.72 6.61 -10.60
N LYS A 107 17.47 6.87 -10.91
CA LYS A 107 16.76 8.10 -10.52
C LYS A 107 15.64 7.78 -9.55
N VAL A 108 15.44 8.66 -8.59
CA VAL A 108 14.35 8.54 -7.61
C VAL A 108 12.99 8.82 -8.25
N ILE A 109 12.93 9.80 -9.15
CA ILE A 109 11.76 10.14 -9.96
C ILE A 109 12.13 10.11 -11.44
N GLU A 110 11.30 9.45 -12.23
CA GLU A 110 11.43 9.37 -13.69
C GLU A 110 10.06 9.62 -14.34
N ASP A 111 10.04 10.26 -15.51
CA ASP A 111 8.82 10.38 -16.31
C ASP A 111 8.49 9.01 -16.95
N ASN A 112 7.24 8.57 -16.84
CA ASN A 112 6.75 7.31 -17.44
C ASN A 112 5.89 7.54 -18.68
N LEU A 113 6.11 8.64 -19.41
CA LEU A 113 5.29 9.05 -20.55
C LEU A 113 5.46 8.16 -21.79
N GLY A 114 6.49 7.37 -21.86
CA GLY A 114 6.78 6.46 -22.98
C GLY A 114 6.55 4.97 -22.69
N GLY A 115 6.05 4.65 -21.51
CA GLY A 115 5.82 3.27 -21.07
C GLY A 115 4.53 2.65 -21.66
N THR A 116 4.47 1.33 -21.65
CA THR A 116 3.26 0.59 -22.06
C THR A 116 2.09 0.82 -21.10
N PHE A 117 2.39 1.05 -19.82
CA PHE A 117 1.41 1.30 -18.76
C PHE A 117 1.64 2.70 -18.19
N ASN A 118 0.86 3.67 -18.69
CA ASN A 118 0.93 5.07 -18.25
C ASN A 118 -0.06 5.38 -17.12
N GLY A 119 -0.98 4.46 -16.81
CA GLY A 119 -1.93 4.58 -15.71
C GLY A 119 -1.49 3.79 -14.49
N ASN A 120 -1.83 4.29 -13.32
CA ASN A 120 -1.60 3.61 -12.04
C ASN A 120 -2.91 3.57 -11.26
N HIS A 121 -3.15 2.45 -10.57
CA HIS A 121 -4.31 2.23 -9.70
C HIS A 121 -3.91 2.04 -8.22
N LEU A 122 -2.64 2.25 -7.91
CA LEU A 122 -2.06 2.10 -6.56
C LEU A 122 -1.87 3.46 -5.89
N MET A 123 -2.86 4.31 -6.01
CA MET A 123 -2.87 5.65 -5.48
C MET A 123 -3.47 5.66 -4.08
N ALA A 124 -3.22 6.73 -3.33
CA ALA A 124 -3.92 6.98 -2.07
C ALA A 124 -5.44 7.05 -2.32
N ALA A 125 -6.23 6.51 -1.40
CA ALA A 125 -7.69 6.45 -1.55
C ALA A 125 -8.32 7.83 -1.74
N GLU A 126 -7.72 8.87 -1.18
CA GLU A 126 -8.20 10.25 -1.24
C GLU A 126 -8.19 10.85 -2.65
N VAL A 127 -7.33 10.32 -3.54
CA VAL A 127 -7.20 10.84 -4.92
C VAL A 127 -7.92 9.97 -5.95
N VAL A 128 -8.51 8.85 -5.53
CA VAL A 128 -9.27 7.93 -6.40
C VAL A 128 -10.67 7.74 -5.82
N SER A 129 -11.55 8.68 -6.13
CA SER A 129 -12.96 8.59 -5.73
C SER A 129 -13.69 7.51 -6.51
N GLY A 130 -14.46 6.67 -5.82
CA GLY A 130 -15.43 5.79 -6.44
C GLY A 130 -16.63 6.57 -6.99
N THR A 131 -17.28 6.01 -8.02
CA THR A 131 -18.54 6.54 -8.53
C THR A 131 -19.60 5.45 -8.41
N LEU A 132 -20.71 5.76 -7.73
CA LEU A 132 -21.88 4.90 -7.64
C LEU A 132 -22.98 5.44 -8.58
N LEU A 133 -23.40 4.60 -9.52
CA LEU A 133 -24.55 4.86 -10.37
C LEU A 133 -25.62 3.81 -10.08
N THR A 134 -26.81 4.27 -9.72
CA THR A 134 -27.92 3.39 -9.36
C THR A 134 -29.25 3.99 -9.83
N ASN A 135 -30.22 3.13 -10.08
CA ASN A 135 -31.61 3.50 -10.37
C ASN A 135 -32.51 3.41 -9.13
N ALA A 136 -31.96 3.05 -7.98
CA ALA A 136 -32.65 3.00 -6.70
C ALA A 136 -32.26 4.23 -5.84
N PRO A 137 -33.13 4.67 -4.92
CA PRO A 137 -32.76 5.69 -3.95
C PRO A 137 -31.57 5.21 -3.10
N VAL A 138 -30.61 6.11 -2.85
CA VAL A 138 -29.44 5.88 -2.01
C VAL A 138 -29.61 6.75 -0.76
N GLN A 139 -29.24 6.20 0.41
CA GLN A 139 -29.22 6.98 1.64
C GLN A 139 -28.16 8.09 1.55
N GLU A 140 -28.44 9.25 2.11
CA GLU A 140 -27.45 10.32 2.20
C GLU A 140 -26.29 9.91 3.12
N GLY A 141 -25.06 10.17 2.71
CA GLY A 141 -23.86 9.90 3.49
C GLY A 141 -22.68 9.40 2.68
N ALA A 142 -21.59 9.09 3.37
CA ALA A 142 -20.43 8.45 2.78
C ALA A 142 -20.66 6.94 2.72
N HIS A 143 -20.45 6.37 1.54
CA HIS A 143 -20.59 4.94 1.28
C HIS A 143 -19.25 4.29 0.97
N SER A 144 -19.12 3.04 1.33
CA SER A 144 -17.95 2.20 1.06
C SER A 144 -18.32 0.98 0.22
N LEU A 145 -17.34 0.29 -0.33
CA LEU A 145 -17.59 -0.98 -1.03
C LEU A 145 -18.19 -2.06 -0.11
N LYS A 146 -17.95 -1.97 1.19
CA LYS A 146 -18.56 -2.88 2.18
C LYS A 146 -20.08 -2.72 2.24
N ASP A 147 -20.54 -1.48 2.13
CA ASP A 147 -21.97 -1.13 2.16
C ASP A 147 -22.69 -1.67 0.94
N LEU A 148 -22.07 -1.55 -0.24
CA LEU A 148 -22.62 -2.13 -1.47
C LEU A 148 -22.79 -3.65 -1.39
N THR A 149 -21.86 -4.35 -0.76
CA THR A 149 -21.98 -5.80 -0.55
C THR A 149 -23.22 -6.14 0.26
N VAL A 150 -23.46 -5.41 1.36
CA VAL A 150 -24.65 -5.62 2.22
C VAL A 150 -25.94 -5.29 1.46
N GLU A 151 -25.96 -4.21 0.69
CA GLU A 151 -27.11 -3.80 -0.10
C GLU A 151 -27.46 -4.85 -1.18
N ILE A 152 -26.47 -5.32 -1.93
CA ILE A 152 -26.68 -6.36 -2.94
C ILE A 152 -27.25 -7.63 -2.31
N LEU A 153 -26.69 -8.10 -1.21
CA LEU A 153 -27.21 -9.29 -0.52
C LEU A 153 -28.67 -9.11 -0.08
N LYS A 154 -29.03 -7.94 0.44
CA LYS A 154 -30.41 -7.63 0.84
C LYS A 154 -31.39 -7.67 -0.32
N GLN A 155 -31.00 -7.12 -1.50
CA GLN A 155 -31.86 -7.14 -2.70
C GLN A 155 -32.18 -8.57 -3.14
N TYR A 156 -31.31 -9.53 -2.85
CA TYR A 156 -31.54 -10.95 -3.10
C TYR A 156 -32.16 -11.71 -1.90
N GLY A 157 -32.53 -11.00 -0.82
CA GLY A 157 -33.09 -11.61 0.38
C GLY A 157 -32.10 -12.44 1.20
N ILE A 158 -30.80 -12.20 1.00
CA ILE A 158 -29.71 -12.90 1.70
C ILE A 158 -29.31 -12.07 2.92
N THR A 159 -29.29 -12.68 4.09
CA THR A 159 -28.78 -12.06 5.31
C THR A 159 -27.24 -12.00 5.24
N PRO A 160 -26.63 -10.83 5.39
CA PRO A 160 -25.17 -10.71 5.46
C PRO A 160 -24.59 -11.54 6.61
N ALA A 161 -23.40 -12.09 6.43
CA ALA A 161 -22.68 -12.79 7.49
C ALA A 161 -22.26 -11.82 8.61
N VAL A 162 -22.03 -12.34 9.82
CA VAL A 162 -21.74 -11.51 11.01
C VAL A 162 -20.44 -10.71 10.92
N ASP A 163 -19.51 -11.13 10.07
CA ASP A 163 -18.24 -10.46 9.79
C ASP A 163 -18.34 -9.42 8.66
N GLN A 164 -19.48 -9.33 7.99
CA GLN A 164 -19.76 -8.29 6.99
C GLN A 164 -20.22 -7.02 7.67
N THR A 165 -19.33 -6.07 7.83
CA THR A 165 -19.50 -4.85 8.64
C THR A 165 -20.07 -3.65 7.89
N GLY A 166 -20.48 -3.81 6.62
CA GLY A 166 -21.12 -2.75 5.83
C GLY A 166 -22.52 -2.40 6.33
N HIS A 167 -22.99 -1.21 5.97
CA HIS A 167 -24.36 -0.73 6.22
C HIS A 167 -25.14 -0.68 4.90
N PRO A 168 -26.48 -0.77 4.91
CA PRO A 168 -27.27 -0.58 3.69
C PRO A 168 -27.05 0.81 3.09
N VAL A 169 -27.02 0.87 1.76
CA VAL A 169 -26.84 2.11 0.99
C VAL A 169 -28.16 2.80 0.69
#